data_7cdfa7a2388589e7dc1b12e2c21ae2aa
#
_entry.id   7cdfa7a2388589e7dc1b12e2c21ae2aa
#
_cell.length_a   1.000
_cell.length_b   1.000
_cell.length_c   1.000
_cell.angle_alpha   90.00
_cell.angle_beta   90.00
_cell.angle_gamma   90.00
#
_symmetry.space_group_name_H-M   'P 1'
#
loop_
_entity.id
_entity.type
_entity.pdbx_description
1 polymer ?
#
loop_
_entity_poly.entity_id
_entity_poly.type
_entity_poly.pdbx_seq_one_letter_code
_entity_poly.pdbx_strand_id
1 'polypeptide(L)'
;PAPLRSVGQPVLIGGSMGTGSYVLAGTTASEHLAFSSACHGAGRAMSRHQALRTWKGRQVIDDLAALGILVRSPSQRGVAEEAPGAYKDVSAVVDAAQASGLARKVARLVPLVCIKG
;
A
#
# COMPACT_ATOMS: atom_id res chain seq x y z
N PRO A 1 18.35 -11.99 8.09
CA PRO A 1 19.06 -12.11 9.38
C PRO A 1 18.80 -13.45 10.05
N ALA A 2 19.81 -14.02 10.70
CA ALA A 2 19.73 -15.34 11.32
C ALA A 2 18.57 -15.50 12.31
N PRO A 3 18.24 -14.51 13.17
CA PRO A 3 17.11 -14.61 14.11
C PRO A 3 15.74 -14.73 13.44
N LEU A 4 15.62 -14.33 12.17
CA LEU A 4 14.34 -14.32 11.44
C LEU A 4 14.19 -15.52 10.50
N ARG A 5 15.16 -16.40 10.42
CA ARG A 5 15.14 -17.53 9.46
C ARG A 5 13.99 -18.50 9.68
N SER A 6 13.60 -18.72 10.94
CA SER A 6 12.51 -19.65 11.29
C SER A 6 11.12 -19.06 11.11
N VAL A 7 10.98 -17.73 11.23
CA VAL A 7 9.66 -17.04 11.20
C VAL A 7 9.42 -16.22 9.94
N GLY A 8 10.48 -15.90 9.21
CA GLY A 8 10.48 -15.02 8.05
C GLY A 8 10.73 -13.56 8.41
N GLN A 9 11.39 -12.84 7.53
CA GLN A 9 11.62 -11.41 7.68
C GLN A 9 10.30 -10.65 7.46
N PRO A 10 9.95 -9.65 8.29
CA PRO A 10 8.79 -8.80 8.05
C PRO A 10 8.88 -8.09 6.71
N VAL A 11 7.77 -8.09 5.97
CA VAL A 11 7.59 -7.38 4.70
C VAL A 11 6.40 -6.46 4.85
N LEU A 12 6.58 -5.19 4.50
CA LEU A 12 5.51 -4.20 4.54
C LEU A 12 5.08 -3.87 3.11
N ILE A 13 3.80 -4.01 2.81
CA ILE A 13 3.22 -3.60 1.52
C ILE A 13 2.21 -2.50 1.78
N GLY A 14 2.57 -1.27 1.39
CA GLY A 14 1.72 -0.10 1.55
C GLY A 14 0.59 -0.07 0.51
N GLY A 15 -0.60 0.31 0.96
CA GLY A 15 -1.73 0.65 0.10
C GLY A 15 -1.75 2.14 -0.24
N SER A 16 -2.94 2.72 -0.22
CA SER A 16 -3.17 4.16 -0.41
C SER A 16 -3.75 4.80 0.86
N MET A 17 -4.06 6.10 0.81
CA MET A 17 -4.71 6.81 1.92
C MET A 17 -6.05 6.20 2.35
N GLY A 18 -6.76 5.53 1.44
CA GLY A 18 -8.09 4.97 1.68
C GLY A 18 -8.16 3.45 1.69
N THR A 19 -7.04 2.78 1.42
CA THR A 19 -6.96 1.31 1.40
C THR A 19 -6.06 0.80 2.51
N GLY A 20 -6.17 -0.47 2.84
CA GLY A 20 -5.31 -1.08 3.85
C GLY A 20 -3.85 -1.19 3.42
N SER A 21 -2.99 -1.46 4.39
CA SER A 21 -1.62 -1.92 4.18
C SER A 21 -1.48 -3.30 4.80
N TYR A 22 -0.43 -4.03 4.44
CA TYR A 22 -0.24 -5.38 4.93
C TYR A 22 1.15 -5.58 5.54
N VAL A 23 1.17 -6.37 6.60
CA VAL A 23 2.39 -6.97 7.12
C VAL A 23 2.41 -8.42 6.67
N LEU A 24 3.50 -8.84 6.04
CA LEU A 24 3.75 -10.20 5.61
C LEU A 24 5.03 -10.73 6.25
N ALA A 25 5.23 -12.03 6.17
CA ALA A 25 6.49 -12.67 6.50
C ALA A 25 7.11 -13.27 5.24
N GLY A 26 8.38 -13.01 5.00
CA GLY A 26 9.13 -13.61 3.90
C GLY A 26 9.21 -15.14 4.04
N THR A 27 9.42 -15.83 2.94
CA THR A 27 9.49 -17.28 2.86
C THR A 27 10.86 -17.73 2.38
N THR A 28 11.24 -18.98 2.66
CA THR A 28 12.45 -19.58 2.11
C THR A 28 12.37 -19.73 0.58
N ALA A 29 11.18 -19.93 0.02
CA ALA A 29 10.99 -19.97 -1.43
C ALA A 29 11.38 -18.66 -2.11
N SER A 30 11.21 -17.51 -1.44
CA SER A 30 11.61 -16.19 -1.96
C SER A 30 13.12 -16.08 -2.23
N GLU A 31 13.95 -16.81 -1.50
CA GLU A 31 15.42 -16.82 -1.74
C GLU A 31 15.74 -17.33 -3.14
N HIS A 32 15.05 -18.37 -3.58
CA HIS A 32 15.25 -18.99 -4.87
C HIS A 32 14.50 -18.32 -6.02
N LEU A 33 13.29 -17.82 -5.74
CA LEU A 33 12.42 -17.24 -6.78
C LEU A 33 12.71 -15.77 -7.05
N ALA A 34 13.12 -15.01 -6.05
CA ALA A 34 13.22 -13.55 -6.13
C ALA A 34 14.39 -12.96 -5.32
N PHE A 35 15.42 -13.73 -5.03
CA PHE A 35 16.59 -13.27 -4.26
C PHE A 35 16.21 -12.60 -2.94
N SER A 36 15.23 -13.14 -2.21
CA SER A 36 14.66 -12.57 -0.99
C SER A 36 14.04 -11.19 -1.17
N SER A 37 13.59 -10.85 -2.38
CA SER A 37 12.96 -9.56 -2.69
C SER A 37 11.43 -9.68 -2.63
N ALA A 38 10.77 -8.57 -2.29
CA ALA A 38 9.32 -8.43 -2.35
C ALA A 38 8.94 -7.01 -2.78
N CYS A 39 7.72 -6.81 -3.25
CA CYS A 39 7.19 -5.49 -3.54
C CYS A 39 7.00 -4.70 -2.23
N HIS A 40 7.10 -3.36 -2.29
CA HIS A 40 6.94 -2.49 -1.11
C HIS A 40 5.61 -1.73 -1.08
N GLY A 41 4.79 -1.81 -2.11
CA GLY A 41 3.52 -1.10 -2.22
C GLY A 41 2.63 -1.64 -3.32
N ALA A 42 1.39 -1.17 -3.36
CA ALA A 42 0.41 -1.58 -4.36
C ALA A 42 0.80 -1.19 -5.80
N GLY A 43 1.58 -0.12 -5.94
CA GLY A 43 1.88 0.47 -7.24
C GLY A 43 0.72 1.29 -7.80
N ARG A 44 1.02 2.17 -8.74
CA ARG A 44 0.04 3.07 -9.35
C ARG A 44 -0.67 2.40 -10.53
N ALA A 45 -1.96 2.68 -10.67
CA ALA A 45 -2.76 2.32 -11.84
C ALA A 45 -2.77 3.42 -12.91
N MET A 46 -2.40 4.67 -12.53
CA MET A 46 -2.33 5.80 -13.45
C MET A 46 -1.25 6.81 -13.02
N SER A 47 -0.90 7.73 -13.93
CA SER A 47 0.07 8.80 -13.65
C SER A 47 -0.50 9.85 -12.68
N ARG A 48 0.39 10.61 -12.02
CA ARG A 48 0.00 11.75 -11.19
C ARG A 48 -0.78 12.80 -11.97
N HIS A 49 -0.38 13.10 -13.21
CA HIS A 49 -1.10 14.03 -14.08
C HIS A 49 -2.53 13.57 -14.39
N GLN A 50 -2.71 12.28 -14.62
CA GLN A 50 -4.04 11.73 -14.84
C GLN A 50 -4.88 11.80 -13.56
N ALA A 51 -4.31 11.51 -12.41
CA ALA A 51 -4.98 11.64 -11.12
C ALA A 51 -5.46 13.07 -10.86
N LEU A 52 -4.62 14.08 -11.14
CA LEU A 52 -4.98 15.50 -11.03
C LEU A 52 -6.15 15.91 -11.92
N ARG A 53 -6.30 15.29 -13.08
CA ARG A 53 -7.45 15.53 -13.97
C ARG A 53 -8.73 14.83 -13.49
N THR A 54 -8.56 13.73 -12.75
CA THR A 54 -9.66 12.86 -12.30
C THR A 54 -10.23 13.32 -10.96
N TRP A 55 -9.37 13.70 -10.01
CA TRP A 55 -9.80 14.03 -8.64
C TRP A 55 -9.43 15.45 -8.22
N LYS A 56 -10.26 16.00 -7.34
CA LYS A 56 -10.00 17.24 -6.61
C LYS A 56 -9.56 16.87 -5.19
N GLY A 57 -8.45 17.46 -4.72
CA GLY A 57 -7.89 17.13 -3.40
C GLY A 57 -8.88 17.33 -2.26
N ARG A 58 -9.68 18.39 -2.29
CA ARG A 58 -10.72 18.63 -1.28
C ARG A 58 -11.74 17.49 -1.25
N GLN A 59 -12.23 17.06 -2.41
CA GLN A 59 -13.20 15.97 -2.49
C GLN A 59 -12.62 14.65 -1.95
N VAL A 60 -11.36 14.36 -2.26
CA VAL A 60 -10.68 13.17 -1.72
C VAL A 60 -10.62 13.22 -0.19
N ILE A 61 -10.30 14.39 0.39
CA ILE A 61 -10.27 14.57 1.85
C ILE A 61 -11.65 14.33 2.46
N ASP A 62 -12.69 14.90 1.88
CA ASP A 62 -14.07 14.79 2.37
C ASP A 62 -14.59 13.34 2.26
N ASP A 63 -14.31 12.65 1.14
CA ASP A 63 -14.67 11.25 0.94
C ASP A 63 -13.98 10.32 1.95
N LEU A 64 -12.70 10.57 2.24
CA LEU A 64 -11.96 9.80 3.22
C LEU A 64 -12.42 10.08 4.66
N ALA A 65 -12.77 11.35 4.95
CA ALA A 65 -13.35 11.72 6.25
C ALA A 65 -14.67 11.01 6.50
N ALA A 66 -15.50 10.83 5.47
CA ALA A 66 -16.75 10.08 5.56
C ALA A 66 -16.52 8.59 5.89
N LEU A 67 -15.35 8.06 5.57
CA LEU A 67 -14.92 6.70 5.94
C LEU A 67 -14.17 6.63 7.29
N GLY A 68 -14.10 7.75 8.02
CA GLY A 68 -13.40 7.84 9.30
C GLY A 68 -11.88 8.00 9.19
N ILE A 69 -11.37 8.35 8.01
CA ILE A 69 -9.93 8.53 7.77
C ILE A 69 -9.59 10.02 7.75
N LEU A 70 -8.78 10.45 8.70
CA LEU A 70 -8.32 11.83 8.79
C LEU A 70 -7.12 12.07 7.86
N VAL A 71 -7.26 12.99 6.91
CA VAL A 71 -6.14 13.39 6.03
C VAL A 71 -5.66 14.80 6.38
N ARG A 72 -4.35 14.96 6.51
CA ARG A 72 -3.67 16.26 6.69
C ARG A 72 -2.58 16.41 5.64
N SER A 73 -2.63 17.52 4.90
CA SER A 73 -1.65 17.85 3.89
C SER A 73 -1.61 19.38 3.69
N PRO A 74 -0.46 19.98 3.49
CA PRO A 74 -0.35 21.37 3.08
C PRO A 74 -0.75 21.58 1.62
N SER A 75 -0.87 20.51 0.82
CA SER A 75 -1.11 20.56 -0.62
C SER A 75 -2.32 19.73 -1.04
N GLN A 76 -3.40 20.39 -1.43
CA GLN A 76 -4.54 19.72 -2.04
C GLN A 76 -4.19 19.04 -3.37
N ARG A 77 -3.22 19.61 -4.10
CA ARG A 77 -2.69 19.00 -5.32
C ARG A 77 -2.03 17.65 -5.00
N GLY A 78 -1.18 17.61 -3.98
CA GLY A 78 -0.55 16.37 -3.52
C GLY A 78 -1.57 15.31 -3.09
N VAL A 79 -2.65 15.71 -2.43
CA VAL A 79 -3.75 14.79 -2.08
C VAL A 79 -4.42 14.22 -3.34
N ALA A 80 -4.70 15.04 -4.35
CA ALA A 80 -5.32 14.58 -5.60
C ALA A 80 -4.40 13.62 -6.37
N GLU A 81 -3.09 13.91 -6.42
CA GLU A 81 -2.09 13.03 -7.04
C GLU A 81 -2.05 11.63 -6.40
N GLU A 82 -2.32 11.55 -5.10
CA GLU A 82 -2.27 10.35 -4.29
C GLU A 82 -3.66 9.78 -3.95
N ALA A 83 -4.69 10.18 -4.69
CA ALA A 83 -6.04 9.67 -4.49
C ALA A 83 -6.08 8.12 -4.51
N PRO A 84 -6.87 7.47 -3.64
CA PRO A 84 -6.92 6.00 -3.56
C PRO A 84 -7.16 5.32 -4.92
N GLY A 85 -8.01 5.86 -5.76
CA GLY A 85 -8.30 5.33 -7.10
C GLY A 85 -7.13 5.42 -8.09
N ALA A 86 -6.05 6.14 -7.76
CA ALA A 86 -4.84 6.20 -8.58
C ALA A 86 -3.91 5.00 -8.39
N TYR A 87 -4.21 4.13 -7.43
CA TYR A 87 -3.42 2.95 -7.07
C TYR A 87 -4.11 1.66 -7.47
N LYS A 88 -3.32 0.62 -7.68
CA LYS A 88 -3.81 -0.75 -7.82
C LYS A 88 -4.43 -1.22 -6.50
N ASP A 89 -5.29 -2.22 -6.58
CA ASP A 89 -5.83 -2.88 -5.38
C ASP A 89 -4.69 -3.58 -4.62
N VAL A 90 -4.39 -3.08 -3.42
CA VAL A 90 -3.34 -3.63 -2.57
C VAL A 90 -3.64 -5.09 -2.16
N SER A 91 -4.92 -5.45 -2.00
CA SER A 91 -5.30 -6.82 -1.65
C SER A 91 -4.95 -7.79 -2.78
N ALA A 92 -5.21 -7.41 -4.03
CA ALA A 92 -4.83 -8.21 -5.20
C ALA A 92 -3.31 -8.35 -5.33
N VAL A 93 -2.54 -7.28 -5.05
CA VAL A 93 -1.07 -7.31 -5.06
C VAL A 93 -0.54 -8.25 -3.98
N VAL A 94 -1.09 -8.20 -2.77
CA VAL A 94 -0.70 -9.05 -1.65
C VAL A 94 -1.08 -10.52 -1.93
N ASP A 95 -2.26 -10.77 -2.49
CA ASP A 95 -2.68 -12.11 -2.88
C ASP A 95 -1.75 -12.71 -3.94
N ALA A 96 -1.32 -11.92 -4.92
CA ALA A 96 -0.34 -12.35 -5.92
C ALA A 96 1.02 -12.67 -5.28
N ALA A 97 1.51 -11.85 -4.35
CA ALA A 97 2.76 -12.09 -3.64
C ALA A 97 2.70 -13.39 -2.82
N GLN A 98 1.58 -13.66 -2.14
CA GLN A 98 1.38 -14.90 -1.39
C GLN A 98 1.23 -16.11 -2.31
N ALA A 99 0.44 -16.01 -3.37
CA ALA A 99 0.23 -17.10 -4.31
C ALA A 99 1.52 -17.50 -5.05
N SER A 100 2.41 -16.56 -5.32
CA SER A 100 3.72 -16.82 -5.92
C SER A 100 4.78 -17.31 -4.92
N GLY A 101 4.43 -17.43 -3.64
CA GLY A 101 5.33 -17.94 -2.60
C GLY A 101 6.38 -16.93 -2.11
N LEU A 102 6.29 -15.65 -2.46
CA LEU A 102 7.27 -14.63 -2.07
C LEU A 102 7.15 -14.22 -0.61
N ALA A 103 5.92 -14.13 -0.10
CA ALA A 103 5.65 -13.76 1.28
C ALA A 103 4.29 -14.30 1.73
N ARG A 104 4.12 -14.44 3.03
CA ARG A 104 2.89 -14.93 3.66
C ARG A 104 2.22 -13.79 4.41
N LYS A 105 0.92 -13.57 4.20
CA LYS A 105 0.13 -12.58 4.94
C LYS A 105 0.13 -12.87 6.44
N VAL A 106 0.34 -11.82 7.24
CA VAL A 106 0.32 -11.89 8.70
C VAL A 106 -0.79 -10.99 9.26
N ALA A 107 -0.84 -9.72 8.83
CA ALA A 107 -1.82 -8.76 9.32
C ALA A 107 -2.21 -7.76 8.24
N ARG A 108 -3.45 -7.28 8.30
CA ARG A 108 -3.94 -6.13 7.55
C ARG A 108 -4.09 -4.94 8.49
N LEU A 109 -3.63 -3.78 8.05
CA LEU A 109 -3.74 -2.51 8.76
C LEU A 109 -4.72 -1.62 8.02
N VAL A 110 -5.68 -1.03 8.74
CA VAL A 110 -6.60 -0.03 8.17
C VAL A 110 -6.13 1.38 8.52
N PRO A 111 -6.18 2.33 7.58
CA PRO A 111 -5.77 3.70 7.86
C PRO A 111 -6.78 4.39 8.78
N LEU A 112 -6.27 5.17 9.73
CA LEU A 112 -7.05 6.08 10.58
C LEU A 112 -6.67 7.53 10.30
N VAL A 113 -5.38 7.77 10.09
CA VAL A 113 -4.81 9.09 9.81
C VAL A 113 -3.79 8.97 8.69
N CYS A 114 -3.81 9.93 7.78
CA CYS A 114 -2.83 10.04 6.72
C CYS A 114 -2.26 11.47 6.71
N ILE A 115 -0.95 11.57 6.84
CA ILE A 115 -0.22 12.84 6.79
C ILE A 115 0.61 12.83 5.51
N LYS A 116 0.39 13.83 4.65
CA LYS A 116 1.10 14.02 3.39
C LYS A 116 1.89 15.32 3.41
N GLY A 117 3.11 15.25 2.96
CA GLY A 117 3.96 16.41 2.75
C GLY A 117 3.70 17.17 1.45
#